data_8c18df64604705dd1d4e5d66bf70e274
#
_entry.id   8c18df64604705dd1d4e5d66bf70e274
#
_cell.length_a   1.000
_cell.length_b   1.000
_cell.length_c   1.000
_cell.angle_alpha   90.00
_cell.angle_beta   90.00
_cell.angle_gamma   90.00
#
_symmetry.space_group_name_H-M   'P 1'
#
loop_
_entity.id
_entity.type
_entity.pdbx_description
1 polymer ?
#
loop_
_entity_poly.entity_id
_entity_poly.type
_entity_poly.pdbx_seq_one_letter_code
_entity_poly.pdbx_strand_id
1 'polypeptide(L)'
;MNHDILMRKLSEKIKDKRLLTVIRRYLSSGVMVNGVKISSEEGTPQGGPLSPLLANILLDQPDKELDKRGHRYCRYADDCNIYVKSKKAGERVMASIKDLLENKLKLGINQNKSAVDLVSRRKFLGFSFYFSKGECHIRIHEKSYKRFKDRIRELTNRNSGIGMEYRLRRLNDYTTGWINYFAIANAKSRIQVLEGWIRRRIRACIWKQWKKIKTRGRNLIKLGLPEWKAWEFANTRKGYWRISNSPILASTITNDYLENLGYRSIYKRYCRLSKAFN
;
A
#
# COMPACT_ATOMS: atom_id res chain seq x y z
N MET A 1 25.96 -5.58 2.03
CA MET A 1 26.51 -4.33 2.62
C MET A 1 27.79 -4.72 3.32
N ASN A 2 28.91 -4.16 2.89
CA ASN A 2 30.23 -4.46 3.47
C ASN A 2 30.39 -3.79 4.84
N HIS A 3 30.71 -4.57 5.87
CA HIS A 3 30.81 -4.07 7.26
C HIS A 3 31.99 -3.11 7.45
N ASP A 4 33.12 -3.31 6.75
CA ASP A 4 34.31 -2.47 6.93
C ASP A 4 34.10 -1.07 6.36
N ILE A 5 33.42 -0.97 5.21
CA ILE A 5 33.04 0.33 4.61
C ILE A 5 32.11 1.09 5.57
N LEU A 6 31.11 0.41 6.14
CA LEU A 6 30.19 1.01 7.11
C LEU A 6 30.92 1.45 8.36
N MET A 7 31.76 0.59 8.96
CA MET A 7 32.50 0.92 10.18
C MET A 7 33.46 2.09 9.98
N ARG A 8 34.12 2.18 8.82
CA ARG A 8 34.94 3.34 8.46
C ARG A 8 34.12 4.63 8.46
N LYS A 9 32.93 4.62 7.85
CA LYS A 9 32.03 5.80 7.84
C LYS A 9 31.53 6.17 9.23
N LEU A 10 31.23 5.19 10.06
CA LEU A 10 30.83 5.41 11.45
C LEU A 10 31.97 6.05 12.27
N SER A 11 33.22 5.57 12.10
CA SER A 11 34.37 6.10 12.83
C SER A 11 34.75 7.55 12.47
N GLU A 12 34.32 8.04 11.31
CA GLU A 12 34.45 9.45 10.94
C GLU A 12 33.68 10.36 11.92
N LYS A 13 32.50 9.92 12.37
CA LYS A 13 31.59 10.68 13.24
C LYS A 13 31.63 10.25 14.71
N ILE A 14 31.79 8.96 14.98
CA ILE A 14 31.77 8.37 16.32
C ILE A 14 33.21 8.15 16.78
N LYS A 15 33.61 8.81 17.86
CA LYS A 15 34.95 8.66 18.44
C LYS A 15 35.02 7.63 19.57
N ASP A 16 33.85 7.20 20.08
CA ASP A 16 33.79 6.17 21.13
C ASP A 16 34.07 4.79 20.55
N LYS A 17 35.24 4.24 20.87
CA LYS A 17 35.70 2.92 20.47
C LYS A 17 34.81 1.79 20.99
N ARG A 18 34.25 1.95 22.22
CA ARG A 18 33.38 0.94 22.84
C ARG A 18 32.08 0.81 22.05
N LEU A 19 31.46 1.94 21.70
CA LEU A 19 30.26 1.98 20.88
C LEU A 19 30.51 1.35 19.49
N LEU A 20 31.60 1.71 18.85
CA LEU A 20 31.98 1.12 17.56
C LEU A 20 32.15 -0.41 17.65
N THR A 21 32.75 -0.90 18.73
CA THR A 21 32.90 -2.33 18.98
C THR A 21 31.56 -3.03 19.15
N VAL A 22 30.60 -2.41 19.89
CA VAL A 22 29.24 -2.95 20.04
C VAL A 22 28.53 -3.03 18.69
N ILE A 23 28.60 -1.96 17.87
CA ILE A 23 28.01 -1.95 16.54
C ILE A 23 28.62 -3.06 15.65
N ARG A 24 29.95 -3.22 15.70
CA ARG A 24 30.64 -4.29 14.95
C ARG A 24 30.15 -5.68 15.36
N ARG A 25 30.04 -5.92 16.67
CA ARG A 25 29.51 -7.20 17.21
C ARG A 25 28.06 -7.43 16.79
N TYR A 26 27.23 -6.38 16.79
CA TYR A 26 25.84 -6.45 16.28
C TYR A 26 25.79 -6.87 14.80
N LEU A 27 26.64 -6.28 13.95
CA LEU A 27 26.73 -6.63 12.53
C LEU A 27 27.19 -8.08 12.31
N SER A 28 28.16 -8.55 13.11
CA SER A 28 28.73 -9.89 13.02
C SER A 28 27.94 -10.96 13.77
N SER A 29 26.89 -10.59 14.51
CA SER A 29 26.13 -11.55 15.36
C SER A 29 25.39 -12.62 14.57
N GLY A 30 25.16 -12.41 13.28
CA GLY A 30 24.40 -13.31 12.42
C GLY A 30 22.90 -13.29 12.69
N VAL A 31 22.18 -14.17 12.01
CA VAL A 31 20.71 -14.32 12.14
C VAL A 31 20.43 -15.76 12.56
N MET A 32 19.53 -15.93 13.52
CA MET A 32 19.06 -17.25 13.91
C MET A 32 17.89 -17.65 13.00
N VAL A 33 18.07 -18.74 12.23
CA VAL A 33 17.05 -19.30 11.35
C VAL A 33 16.79 -20.73 11.80
N ASN A 34 15.56 -21.05 12.20
CA ASN A 34 15.16 -22.38 12.67
C ASN A 34 16.08 -22.97 13.77
N GLY A 35 16.55 -22.11 14.70
CA GLY A 35 17.43 -22.55 15.79
C GLY A 35 18.92 -22.66 15.42
N VAL A 36 19.29 -22.42 14.18
CA VAL A 36 20.69 -22.44 13.71
C VAL A 36 21.18 -21.01 13.51
N LYS A 37 22.34 -20.68 14.10
CA LYS A 37 22.99 -19.39 13.91
C LYS A 37 23.74 -19.38 12.58
N ILE A 38 23.29 -18.54 11.65
CA ILE A 38 23.97 -18.28 10.39
C ILE A 38 24.81 -17.01 10.58
N SER A 39 26.13 -17.13 10.52
CA SER A 39 27.02 -15.95 10.55
C SER A 39 26.80 -15.10 9.31
N SER A 40 26.78 -13.80 9.45
CA SER A 40 26.67 -12.86 8.35
C SER A 40 27.96 -12.07 8.23
N GLU A 41 28.69 -12.28 7.14
CA GLU A 41 29.89 -11.49 6.81
C GLU A 41 29.51 -10.19 6.10
N GLU A 42 28.31 -10.12 5.53
CA GLU A 42 27.78 -8.97 4.82
C GLU A 42 26.29 -8.72 5.17
N GLY A 43 25.88 -7.48 5.02
CA GLY A 43 24.49 -7.10 5.26
C GLY A 43 24.24 -6.58 6.68
N THR A 44 22.97 -6.45 7.03
CA THR A 44 22.50 -6.19 8.40
C THR A 44 21.40 -7.18 8.73
N PRO A 45 21.23 -7.58 10.00
CA PRO A 45 20.12 -8.45 10.39
C PRO A 45 18.80 -7.90 9.91
N GLN A 46 18.06 -8.68 9.10
CA GLN A 46 16.77 -8.27 8.56
C GLN A 46 15.75 -8.11 9.70
N GLY A 47 15.11 -6.93 9.80
CA GLY A 47 14.19 -6.60 10.90
C GLY A 47 14.89 -6.10 12.18
N GLY A 48 16.21 -5.97 12.20
CA GLY A 48 16.92 -5.39 13.33
C GLY A 48 16.66 -3.88 13.49
N PRO A 49 16.56 -3.34 14.72
CA PRO A 49 16.20 -1.94 14.97
C PRO A 49 17.23 -0.94 14.43
N LEU A 50 18.51 -1.32 14.37
CA LEU A 50 19.59 -0.46 13.84
C LEU A 50 19.75 -0.56 12.32
N SER A 51 19.23 -1.59 11.68
CA SER A 51 19.44 -1.85 10.24
C SER A 51 19.03 -0.67 9.34
N PRO A 52 17.87 0.00 9.54
CA PRO A 52 17.49 1.14 8.72
C PRO A 52 18.41 2.35 8.91
N LEU A 53 18.88 2.59 10.13
CA LEU A 53 19.80 3.69 10.44
C LEU A 53 21.16 3.45 9.76
N LEU A 54 21.72 2.25 9.92
CA LEU A 54 23.03 1.89 9.35
C LEU A 54 22.99 1.91 7.81
N ALA A 55 21.89 1.44 7.21
CA ALA A 55 21.67 1.54 5.76
C ALA A 55 21.64 2.99 5.29
N ASN A 56 20.93 3.88 6.00
CA ASN A 56 20.88 5.31 5.66
C ASN A 56 22.24 6.01 5.80
N ILE A 57 23.06 5.65 6.80
CA ILE A 57 24.41 6.18 6.93
C ILE A 57 25.30 5.80 5.75
N LEU A 58 25.15 4.58 5.22
CA LEU A 58 25.90 4.16 4.04
C LEU A 58 25.39 4.87 2.77
N LEU A 59 24.07 5.00 2.63
CA LEU A 59 23.40 5.61 1.48
C LEU A 59 23.46 7.16 1.47
N ASP A 60 23.95 7.79 2.54
CA ASP A 60 24.25 9.22 2.56
C ASP A 60 25.30 9.65 1.52
N GLN A 61 26.19 8.74 1.13
CA GLN A 61 27.22 9.04 0.14
C GLN A 61 26.66 9.20 -1.29
N PRO A 62 25.82 8.30 -1.81
CA PRO A 62 25.10 8.53 -3.05
C PRO A 62 24.25 9.80 -3.02
N ASP A 63 23.60 10.10 -1.89
CA ASP A 63 22.78 11.31 -1.74
C ASP A 63 23.66 12.57 -1.92
N LYS A 64 24.78 12.65 -1.21
CA LYS A 64 25.75 13.76 -1.34
C LYS A 64 26.32 13.89 -2.74
N GLU A 65 26.56 12.78 -3.43
CA GLU A 65 27.04 12.81 -4.80
C GLU A 65 25.97 13.34 -5.76
N LEU A 66 24.70 12.99 -5.56
CA LEU A 66 23.58 13.52 -6.34
C LEU A 66 23.37 15.01 -6.08
N ASP A 67 23.46 15.46 -4.82
CA ASP A 67 23.39 16.86 -4.43
C ASP A 67 24.53 17.68 -5.07
N LYS A 68 25.76 17.18 -4.98
CA LYS A 68 26.95 17.82 -5.59
C LYS A 68 26.81 18.02 -7.10
N ARG A 69 26.13 17.07 -7.78
CA ARG A 69 25.87 17.15 -9.23
C ARG A 69 24.62 17.96 -9.57
N GLY A 70 23.88 18.48 -8.57
CA GLY A 70 22.66 19.23 -8.78
C GLY A 70 21.50 18.40 -9.32
N HIS A 71 21.48 17.07 -9.07
CA HIS A 71 20.38 16.21 -9.49
C HIS A 71 19.18 16.33 -8.55
N ARG A 72 17.99 16.41 -9.14
CA ARG A 72 16.73 16.26 -8.37
C ARG A 72 16.45 14.78 -8.17
N TYR A 73 16.32 14.35 -6.92
CA TYR A 73 16.04 12.97 -6.58
C TYR A 73 15.14 12.87 -5.35
N CYS A 74 14.59 11.69 -5.16
CA CYS A 74 13.82 11.34 -3.98
C CYS A 74 14.18 9.91 -3.57
N ARG A 75 14.71 9.75 -2.35
CA ARG A 75 15.07 8.46 -1.79
C ARG A 75 14.22 8.13 -0.57
N TYR A 76 13.75 6.91 -0.50
CA TYR A 76 13.10 6.32 0.67
C TYR A 76 13.71 4.94 0.93
N ALA A 77 14.51 4.83 1.99
CA ALA A 77 15.34 3.66 2.27
C ALA A 77 16.23 3.30 1.06
N ASP A 78 16.04 2.11 0.49
CA ASP A 78 16.76 1.61 -0.70
C ASP A 78 16.11 2.02 -2.04
N ASP A 79 14.86 2.47 -2.03
CA ASP A 79 14.18 2.97 -3.23
C ASP A 79 14.59 4.42 -3.53
N CYS A 80 15.25 4.66 -4.68
CA CYS A 80 15.68 5.98 -5.13
C CYS A 80 15.20 6.28 -6.55
N ASN A 81 14.57 7.44 -6.75
CA ASN A 81 14.23 7.98 -8.07
C ASN A 81 15.05 9.24 -8.33
N ILE A 82 15.76 9.28 -9.45
CA ILE A 82 16.54 10.43 -9.91
C ILE A 82 15.87 10.99 -11.16
N TYR A 83 15.62 12.29 -11.19
CA TYR A 83 14.86 12.93 -12.25
C TYR A 83 15.80 13.68 -13.20
N VAL A 84 15.71 13.39 -14.49
CA VAL A 84 16.53 13.97 -15.55
C VAL A 84 15.68 14.35 -16.75
N LYS A 85 16.21 15.25 -17.60
CA LYS A 85 15.45 15.81 -18.74
C LYS A 85 15.39 14.89 -19.97
N SER A 86 16.33 13.93 -20.11
CA SER A 86 16.38 13.06 -21.29
C SER A 86 16.76 11.63 -20.92
N LYS A 87 16.39 10.67 -21.78
CA LYS A 87 16.74 9.25 -21.63
C LYS A 87 18.27 9.07 -21.61
N LYS A 88 19.00 9.70 -22.52
CA LYS A 88 20.48 9.65 -22.59
C LYS A 88 21.14 10.16 -21.30
N ALA A 89 20.61 11.23 -20.69
CA ALA A 89 21.07 11.70 -19.40
C ALA A 89 20.78 10.68 -18.28
N GLY A 90 19.60 10.06 -18.31
CA GLY A 90 19.22 9.00 -17.36
C GLY A 90 20.15 7.79 -17.44
N GLU A 91 20.50 7.35 -18.63
CA GLU A 91 21.43 6.23 -18.85
C GLU A 91 22.82 6.53 -18.28
N ARG A 92 23.34 7.75 -18.52
CA ARG A 92 24.64 8.18 -17.96
C ARG A 92 24.60 8.25 -16.42
N VAL A 93 23.56 8.82 -15.84
CA VAL A 93 23.40 8.91 -14.38
C VAL A 93 23.28 7.52 -13.79
N MET A 94 22.48 6.63 -14.40
CA MET A 94 22.34 5.24 -13.97
C MET A 94 23.67 4.50 -13.94
N ALA A 95 24.47 4.62 -15.02
CA ALA A 95 25.79 4.00 -15.10
C ALA A 95 26.72 4.53 -14.00
N SER A 96 26.77 5.84 -13.80
CA SER A 96 27.62 6.47 -12.80
C SER A 96 27.23 6.12 -11.35
N ILE A 97 25.92 6.11 -11.04
CA ILE A 97 25.45 5.71 -9.69
C ILE A 97 25.62 4.22 -9.47
N LYS A 98 25.47 3.41 -10.52
CA LYS A 98 25.76 1.97 -10.45
C LYS A 98 27.24 1.74 -10.10
N ASP A 99 28.18 2.42 -10.76
CA ASP A 99 29.60 2.34 -10.44
C ASP A 99 29.90 2.74 -8.99
N LEU A 100 29.30 3.84 -8.52
CA LEU A 100 29.44 4.29 -7.12
C LEU A 100 28.94 3.23 -6.12
N LEU A 101 27.77 2.65 -6.37
CA LEU A 101 27.16 1.67 -5.47
C LEU A 101 27.90 0.33 -5.49
N GLU A 102 28.19 -0.23 -6.68
CA GLU A 102 28.80 -1.55 -6.81
C GLU A 102 30.31 -1.54 -6.52
N ASN A 103 31.04 -0.56 -7.07
CA ASN A 103 32.51 -0.53 -6.98
C ASN A 103 33.01 0.13 -5.70
N LYS A 104 32.43 1.29 -5.29
CA LYS A 104 32.88 2.02 -4.11
C LYS A 104 32.20 1.59 -2.81
N LEU A 105 30.90 1.30 -2.84
CA LEU A 105 30.13 0.94 -1.63
C LEU A 105 29.90 -0.56 -1.48
N LYS A 106 30.26 -1.35 -2.48
CA LYS A 106 30.04 -2.81 -2.52
C LYS A 106 28.56 -3.17 -2.25
N LEU A 107 27.65 -2.40 -2.85
CA LEU A 107 26.19 -2.61 -2.77
C LEU A 107 25.68 -3.12 -4.12
N GLY A 108 24.99 -4.25 -4.11
CA GLY A 108 24.35 -4.79 -5.32
C GLY A 108 23.09 -4.01 -5.70
N ILE A 109 22.94 -3.70 -6.98
CA ILE A 109 21.73 -3.09 -7.53
C ILE A 109 20.82 -4.18 -8.10
N ASN A 110 19.53 -4.10 -7.77
CA ASN A 110 18.52 -4.99 -8.35
C ASN A 110 18.21 -4.54 -9.80
N GLN A 111 18.88 -5.19 -10.76
CA GLN A 111 18.76 -4.87 -12.18
C GLN A 111 17.33 -5.04 -12.73
N ASN A 112 16.56 -5.99 -12.19
CA ASN A 112 15.17 -6.22 -12.63
C ASN A 112 14.20 -5.10 -12.19
N LYS A 113 14.55 -4.36 -11.15
CA LYS A 113 13.74 -3.24 -10.63
C LYS A 113 14.26 -1.87 -11.06
N SER A 114 15.56 -1.77 -11.38
CA SER A 114 16.21 -0.52 -11.80
C SER A 114 16.07 -0.31 -13.29
N ALA A 115 15.56 0.84 -13.71
CA ALA A 115 15.42 1.16 -15.12
C ALA A 115 15.33 2.67 -15.35
N VAL A 116 15.79 3.10 -16.53
CA VAL A 116 15.57 4.45 -17.04
C VAL A 116 14.27 4.44 -17.86
N ASP A 117 13.27 5.20 -17.40
CA ASP A 117 11.95 5.21 -18.04
C ASP A 117 11.24 6.55 -17.79
N LEU A 118 10.11 6.76 -18.46
CA LEU A 118 9.25 7.90 -18.23
C LEU A 118 8.69 7.88 -16.80
N VAL A 119 8.65 9.03 -16.13
CA VAL A 119 8.13 9.19 -14.77
C VAL A 119 6.70 8.63 -14.64
N SER A 120 5.86 8.79 -15.67
CA SER A 120 4.49 8.28 -15.71
C SER A 120 4.37 6.74 -15.69
N ARG A 121 5.43 6.02 -16.07
CA ARG A 121 5.46 4.54 -16.07
C ARG A 121 6.06 3.96 -14.80
N ARG A 122 6.75 4.78 -14.02
CA ARG A 122 7.42 4.31 -12.80
C ARG A 122 6.49 4.39 -11.59
N LYS A 123 6.73 3.46 -10.67
CA LYS A 123 6.08 3.43 -9.36
C LYS A 123 7.05 3.89 -8.28
N PHE A 124 6.60 4.79 -7.42
CA PHE A 124 7.33 5.16 -6.20
C PHE A 124 6.37 5.21 -5.02
N LEU A 125 6.67 4.48 -3.94
CA LEU A 125 5.85 4.41 -2.72
C LEU A 125 4.36 4.11 -2.96
N GLY A 126 4.05 3.32 -3.97
CA GLY A 126 2.65 3.00 -4.31
C GLY A 126 1.95 3.99 -5.22
N PHE A 127 2.58 5.11 -5.54
CA PHE A 127 2.08 6.15 -6.45
C PHE A 127 2.74 6.06 -7.83
N SER A 128 2.17 6.76 -8.78
CA SER A 128 2.76 7.11 -10.07
C SER A 128 2.29 8.50 -10.46
N PHE A 129 2.92 9.08 -11.49
CA PHE A 129 2.58 10.41 -11.95
C PHE A 129 1.84 10.35 -13.30
N TYR A 130 1.09 11.39 -13.59
CA TYR A 130 0.55 11.65 -14.92
C TYR A 130 0.53 13.16 -15.19
N PHE A 131 0.56 13.54 -16.46
CA PHE A 131 0.54 14.92 -16.88
C PHE A 131 -0.80 15.24 -17.52
N SER A 132 -1.40 16.36 -17.14
CA SER A 132 -2.64 16.87 -17.71
C SER A 132 -2.56 18.38 -17.76
N LYS A 133 -2.86 18.98 -18.92
CA LYS A 133 -2.80 20.44 -19.15
C LYS A 133 -1.46 21.09 -18.74
N GLY A 134 -0.35 20.40 -18.92
CA GLY A 134 0.99 20.87 -18.54
C GLY A 134 1.36 20.69 -17.06
N GLU A 135 0.43 20.26 -16.21
CA GLU A 135 0.67 20.03 -14.79
C GLU A 135 0.95 18.55 -14.47
N CYS A 136 1.80 18.33 -13.47
CA CYS A 136 2.12 17.00 -12.96
C CYS A 136 1.19 16.64 -11.80
N HIS A 137 0.46 15.55 -11.94
CA HIS A 137 -0.47 15.07 -10.94
C HIS A 137 -0.03 13.71 -10.40
N ILE A 138 -0.39 13.45 -9.13
CA ILE A 138 -0.13 12.18 -8.45
C ILE A 138 -1.35 11.27 -8.61
N ARG A 139 -1.14 10.01 -9.00
CA ARG A 139 -2.18 8.98 -9.02
C ARG A 139 -1.77 7.74 -8.23
N ILE A 140 -2.74 6.98 -7.77
CA ILE A 140 -2.49 5.67 -7.16
C ILE A 140 -2.05 4.70 -8.27
N HIS A 141 -0.92 4.02 -8.05
CA HIS A 141 -0.40 3.05 -9.02
C HIS A 141 -1.30 1.81 -9.11
N GLU A 142 -1.47 1.24 -10.31
CA GLU A 142 -2.38 0.11 -10.56
C GLU A 142 -2.09 -1.13 -9.69
N LYS A 143 -0.81 -1.44 -9.41
CA LYS A 143 -0.44 -2.54 -8.49
C LYS A 143 -0.95 -2.30 -7.06
N SER A 144 -0.95 -1.04 -6.58
CA SER A 144 -1.47 -0.67 -5.26
C SER A 144 -3.00 -0.81 -5.23
N TYR A 145 -3.65 -0.42 -6.32
CA TYR A 145 -5.09 -0.55 -6.49
C TYR A 145 -5.55 -2.02 -6.56
N LYS A 146 -4.81 -2.86 -7.30
CA LYS A 146 -5.07 -4.30 -7.37
C LYS A 146 -4.93 -4.95 -6.00
N ARG A 147 -3.82 -4.69 -5.27
CA ARG A 147 -3.60 -5.20 -3.91
C ARG A 147 -4.72 -4.79 -2.95
N PHE A 148 -5.18 -3.54 -3.04
CA PHE A 148 -6.33 -3.08 -2.26
C PHE A 148 -7.59 -3.90 -2.56
N LYS A 149 -7.94 -4.07 -3.83
CA LYS A 149 -9.10 -4.87 -4.24
C LYS A 149 -9.00 -6.33 -3.77
N ASP A 150 -7.83 -6.92 -3.87
CA ASP A 150 -7.60 -8.31 -3.45
C ASP A 150 -7.83 -8.44 -1.93
N ARG A 151 -7.28 -7.50 -1.13
CA ARG A 151 -7.52 -7.49 0.31
C ARG A 151 -8.98 -7.27 0.68
N ILE A 152 -9.69 -6.39 -0.03
CA ILE A 152 -11.14 -6.22 0.16
C ILE A 152 -11.90 -7.51 -0.17
N ARG A 153 -11.49 -8.25 -1.21
CA ARG A 153 -12.09 -9.56 -1.54
C ARG A 153 -11.95 -10.56 -0.41
N GLU A 154 -10.78 -10.63 0.22
CA GLU A 154 -10.53 -11.48 1.38
C GLU A 154 -11.41 -11.08 2.57
N LEU A 155 -11.38 -9.79 2.97
CA LEU A 155 -12.15 -9.26 4.09
C LEU A 155 -13.67 -9.41 3.91
N THR A 156 -14.15 -9.38 2.66
CA THR A 156 -15.55 -9.54 2.30
C THR A 156 -15.84 -10.92 1.68
N ASN A 157 -15.07 -11.95 2.05
CA ASN A 157 -15.36 -13.31 1.63
C ASN A 157 -16.65 -13.79 2.33
N ARG A 158 -17.64 -14.16 1.51
CA ARG A 158 -18.97 -14.60 1.98
C ARG A 158 -18.96 -15.93 2.72
N ASN A 159 -17.94 -16.75 2.48
CA ASN A 159 -17.84 -18.12 3.02
C ASN A 159 -17.01 -18.18 4.30
N SER A 160 -16.52 -17.07 4.83
CA SER A 160 -15.64 -17.05 6.00
C SER A 160 -16.34 -17.32 7.35
N GLY A 161 -17.68 -17.42 7.38
CA GLY A 161 -18.43 -17.71 8.63
C GLY A 161 -18.43 -16.61 9.69
N ILE A 162 -17.73 -15.49 9.47
CA ILE A 162 -17.59 -14.39 10.45
C ILE A 162 -18.81 -13.49 10.50
N GLY A 163 -19.11 -12.95 11.68
CA GLY A 163 -20.19 -11.99 11.89
C GLY A 163 -19.99 -10.67 11.13
N MET A 164 -21.09 -9.95 10.85
CA MET A 164 -21.03 -8.71 10.06
C MET A 164 -20.29 -7.60 10.80
N GLU A 165 -20.51 -7.46 12.09
CA GLU A 165 -19.84 -6.46 12.93
C GLU A 165 -18.32 -6.61 12.89
N TYR A 166 -17.81 -7.81 13.13
CA TYR A 166 -16.38 -8.12 13.06
C TYR A 166 -15.82 -7.86 11.65
N ARG A 167 -16.59 -8.24 10.61
CA ARG A 167 -16.23 -8.00 9.21
C ARG A 167 -16.08 -6.51 8.92
N LEU A 168 -17.05 -5.70 9.33
CA LEU A 168 -17.04 -4.25 9.11
C LEU A 168 -15.93 -3.57 9.90
N ARG A 169 -15.66 -3.99 11.13
CA ARG A 169 -14.54 -3.47 11.92
C ARG A 169 -13.21 -3.67 11.17
N ARG A 170 -12.88 -4.90 10.77
CA ARG A 170 -11.65 -5.20 10.02
C ARG A 170 -11.58 -4.49 8.66
N LEU A 171 -12.71 -4.38 7.98
CA LEU A 171 -12.81 -3.65 6.73
C LEU A 171 -12.51 -2.16 6.93
N ASN A 172 -13.10 -1.54 7.94
CA ASN A 172 -12.90 -0.14 8.28
C ASN A 172 -11.45 0.16 8.68
N ASP A 173 -10.82 -0.69 9.49
CA ASP A 173 -9.44 -0.52 9.92
C ASP A 173 -8.51 -0.50 8.71
N TYR A 174 -8.66 -1.50 7.82
CA TYR A 174 -7.86 -1.58 6.61
C TYR A 174 -8.10 -0.42 5.64
N THR A 175 -9.37 -0.11 5.36
CA THR A 175 -9.71 0.95 4.40
C THR A 175 -9.35 2.33 4.91
N THR A 176 -9.46 2.57 6.23
CA THR A 176 -9.05 3.81 6.87
C THR A 176 -7.55 4.05 6.74
N GLY A 177 -6.72 3.06 7.05
CA GLY A 177 -5.27 3.16 6.90
C GLY A 177 -4.87 3.39 5.44
N TRP A 178 -5.49 2.64 4.52
CA TRP A 178 -5.20 2.78 3.10
C TRP A 178 -5.57 4.16 2.55
N ILE A 179 -6.75 4.67 2.87
CA ILE A 179 -7.20 5.99 2.37
C ILE A 179 -6.40 7.13 2.97
N ASN A 180 -5.96 7.03 4.23
CA ASN A 180 -5.10 8.02 4.86
C ASN A 180 -3.77 8.16 4.10
N TYR A 181 -3.19 7.04 3.69
CA TYR A 181 -1.94 7.03 2.94
C TYR A 181 -2.10 7.56 1.51
N PHE A 182 -3.18 7.19 0.81
CA PHE A 182 -3.38 7.54 -0.60
C PHE A 182 -4.20 8.81 -0.84
N ALA A 183 -4.60 9.54 0.20
CA ALA A 183 -5.43 10.74 0.08
C ALA A 183 -4.79 11.90 -0.70
N ILE A 184 -3.46 11.94 -0.77
CA ILE A 184 -2.71 12.93 -1.57
C ILE A 184 -2.84 12.74 -3.08
N ALA A 185 -3.28 11.55 -3.54
CA ALA A 185 -3.43 11.27 -4.96
C ALA A 185 -4.74 11.86 -5.53
N ASN A 186 -4.69 12.36 -6.76
CA ASN A 186 -5.86 12.81 -7.51
C ASN A 186 -6.70 11.60 -7.96
N ALA A 187 -7.54 11.06 -7.06
CA ALA A 187 -8.22 9.79 -7.26
C ALA A 187 -9.73 9.82 -6.97
N LYS A 188 -10.36 11.00 -6.91
CA LYS A 188 -11.76 11.19 -6.47
C LYS A 188 -12.74 10.25 -7.18
N SER A 189 -12.77 10.23 -8.50
CA SER A 189 -13.66 9.36 -9.28
C SER A 189 -13.36 7.87 -9.08
N ARG A 190 -12.08 7.49 -9.02
CA ARG A 190 -11.68 6.10 -8.76
C ARG A 190 -12.09 5.63 -7.36
N ILE A 191 -11.97 6.49 -6.34
CA ILE A 191 -12.41 6.17 -4.97
C ILE A 191 -13.92 6.05 -4.90
N GLN A 192 -14.67 6.88 -5.64
CA GLN A 192 -16.13 6.78 -5.73
C GLN A 192 -16.58 5.44 -6.33
N VAL A 193 -15.93 5.00 -7.40
CA VAL A 193 -16.19 3.68 -8.02
C VAL A 193 -15.85 2.54 -7.05
N LEU A 194 -14.71 2.64 -6.33
CA LEU A 194 -14.35 1.68 -5.29
C LEU A 194 -15.39 1.61 -4.17
N GLU A 195 -15.86 2.74 -3.71
CA GLU A 195 -16.91 2.82 -2.70
C GLU A 195 -18.16 2.03 -3.11
N GLY A 196 -18.67 2.28 -4.31
CA GLY A 196 -19.82 1.53 -4.87
C GLY A 196 -19.57 0.03 -4.90
N TRP A 197 -18.37 -0.37 -5.31
CA TRP A 197 -17.98 -1.79 -5.36
C TRP A 197 -17.87 -2.42 -3.96
N ILE A 198 -17.33 -1.72 -2.97
CA ILE A 198 -17.24 -2.19 -1.57
C ILE A 198 -18.66 -2.38 -1.00
N ARG A 199 -19.54 -1.39 -1.16
CA ARG A 199 -20.93 -1.46 -0.71
C ARG A 199 -21.67 -2.65 -1.33
N ARG A 200 -21.48 -2.90 -2.63
CA ARG A 200 -22.01 -4.08 -3.30
C ARG A 200 -21.49 -5.38 -2.66
N ARG A 201 -20.21 -5.45 -2.31
CA ARG A 201 -19.64 -6.62 -1.63
C ARG A 201 -20.23 -6.84 -0.25
N ILE A 202 -20.45 -5.77 0.52
CA ILE A 202 -21.08 -5.85 1.84
C ILE A 202 -22.54 -6.34 1.69
N ARG A 203 -23.31 -5.80 0.73
CA ARG A 203 -24.66 -6.28 0.41
C ARG A 203 -24.68 -7.76 0.07
N ALA A 204 -23.72 -8.23 -0.69
CA ALA A 204 -23.59 -9.66 -1.02
C ALA A 204 -23.31 -10.53 0.22
N CYS A 205 -22.57 -10.02 1.21
CA CYS A 205 -22.35 -10.71 2.48
C CYS A 205 -23.62 -10.75 3.33
N ILE A 206 -24.31 -9.62 3.45
CA ILE A 206 -25.61 -9.54 4.17
C ILE A 206 -26.61 -10.52 3.57
N TRP A 207 -26.76 -10.50 2.23
CA TRP A 207 -27.66 -11.43 1.53
C TRP A 207 -27.29 -12.89 1.74
N LYS A 208 -26.02 -13.22 1.85
CA LYS A 208 -25.58 -14.59 2.17
C LYS A 208 -25.90 -14.97 3.61
N GLN A 209 -25.81 -14.04 4.56
CA GLN A 209 -26.16 -14.28 5.97
C GLN A 209 -27.67 -14.51 6.14
N TRP A 210 -28.51 -13.86 5.33
CA TRP A 210 -29.95 -14.12 5.26
C TRP A 210 -30.23 -15.42 4.51
N LYS A 211 -29.73 -16.52 5.02
CA LYS A 211 -29.63 -17.82 4.35
C LYS A 211 -30.98 -18.36 3.86
N LYS A 212 -32.02 -18.28 4.71
CA LYS A 212 -33.35 -18.82 4.44
C LYS A 212 -34.26 -17.78 3.76
N ILE A 213 -35.18 -18.23 2.88
CA ILE A 213 -36.16 -17.39 2.20
C ILE A 213 -36.97 -16.59 3.23
N LYS A 214 -37.47 -17.24 4.30
CA LYS A 214 -38.19 -16.58 5.42
C LYS A 214 -37.39 -15.44 6.02
N THR A 215 -36.09 -15.64 6.27
CA THR A 215 -35.22 -14.60 6.83
C THR A 215 -35.04 -13.42 5.87
N ARG A 216 -34.86 -13.70 4.59
CA ARG A 216 -34.77 -12.66 3.54
C ARG A 216 -36.03 -11.82 3.45
N GLY A 217 -37.22 -12.48 3.33
CA GLY A 217 -38.50 -11.82 3.26
C GLY A 217 -38.75 -10.92 4.47
N ARG A 218 -38.62 -11.44 5.69
CA ARG A 218 -38.79 -10.68 6.93
C ARG A 218 -37.84 -9.46 7.03
N ASN A 219 -36.59 -9.64 6.66
CA ASN A 219 -35.62 -8.53 6.68
C ASN A 219 -35.93 -7.47 5.62
N LEU A 220 -36.36 -7.85 4.43
CA LEU A 220 -36.77 -6.91 3.40
C LEU A 220 -38.01 -6.12 3.82
N ILE A 221 -39.01 -6.76 4.44
CA ILE A 221 -40.20 -6.09 4.99
C ILE A 221 -39.80 -5.10 6.08
N LYS A 222 -38.93 -5.50 7.03
CA LYS A 222 -38.38 -4.62 8.06
C LYS A 222 -37.68 -3.38 7.49
N LEU A 223 -37.09 -3.51 6.30
CA LEU A 223 -36.42 -2.42 5.59
C LEU A 223 -37.37 -1.62 4.68
N GLY A 224 -38.69 -1.80 4.85
CA GLY A 224 -39.71 -0.98 4.18
C GLY A 224 -40.13 -1.46 2.80
N LEU A 225 -39.78 -2.69 2.41
CA LEU A 225 -40.29 -3.24 1.14
C LEU A 225 -41.72 -3.79 1.33
N PRO A 226 -42.66 -3.51 0.40
CA PRO A 226 -43.99 -4.12 0.43
C PRO A 226 -43.92 -5.64 0.50
N GLU A 227 -44.81 -6.26 1.27
CA GLU A 227 -44.73 -7.69 1.61
C GLU A 227 -44.67 -8.59 0.37
N TRP A 228 -45.59 -8.39 -0.59
CA TRP A 228 -45.65 -9.17 -1.82
C TRP A 228 -44.32 -9.12 -2.59
N LYS A 229 -43.71 -7.95 -2.68
CA LYS A 229 -42.44 -7.72 -3.36
C LYS A 229 -41.26 -8.30 -2.59
N ALA A 230 -41.31 -8.24 -1.26
CA ALA A 230 -40.30 -8.84 -0.40
C ALA A 230 -40.22 -10.37 -0.57
N TRP A 231 -41.39 -11.05 -0.63
CA TRP A 231 -41.44 -12.50 -0.86
C TRP A 231 -41.02 -12.90 -2.26
N GLU A 232 -41.38 -12.14 -3.31
CA GLU A 232 -40.89 -12.35 -4.66
C GLU A 232 -39.37 -12.32 -4.70
N PHE A 233 -38.76 -11.28 -4.13
CA PHE A 233 -37.29 -11.14 -4.12
C PHE A 233 -36.58 -12.11 -3.19
N ALA A 234 -37.14 -12.46 -2.06
CA ALA A 234 -36.61 -13.46 -1.15
C ALA A 234 -36.45 -14.83 -1.82
N ASN A 235 -37.36 -15.16 -2.73
CA ASN A 235 -37.39 -16.42 -3.47
C ASN A 235 -36.53 -16.43 -4.75
N THR A 236 -35.75 -15.37 -4.98
CA THR A 236 -34.89 -15.25 -6.17
C THR A 236 -33.88 -16.38 -6.29
N ARG A 237 -33.73 -16.93 -7.50
CA ARG A 237 -32.69 -17.91 -7.85
C ARG A 237 -31.38 -17.27 -8.31
N LYS A 238 -31.32 -15.92 -8.37
CA LYS A 238 -30.13 -15.20 -8.80
C LYS A 238 -28.99 -15.36 -7.78
N GLY A 239 -27.77 -15.62 -8.26
CA GLY A 239 -26.60 -15.76 -7.40
C GLY A 239 -26.31 -14.48 -6.59
N TYR A 240 -25.67 -14.63 -5.42
CA TYR A 240 -25.42 -13.57 -4.45
C TYR A 240 -24.79 -12.30 -5.02
N TRP A 241 -23.87 -12.44 -5.96
CA TRP A 241 -23.22 -11.30 -6.61
C TRP A 241 -24.14 -10.57 -7.59
N ARG A 242 -25.00 -11.30 -8.30
CA ARG A 242 -25.95 -10.70 -9.22
C ARG A 242 -27.03 -9.93 -8.45
N ILE A 243 -27.62 -10.53 -7.44
CA ILE A 243 -28.67 -9.89 -6.62
C ILE A 243 -28.16 -8.68 -5.84
N SER A 244 -26.89 -8.67 -5.40
CA SER A 244 -26.30 -7.55 -4.65
C SER A 244 -26.19 -6.26 -5.46
N ASN A 245 -26.40 -6.31 -6.76
CA ASN A 245 -26.45 -5.14 -7.66
C ASN A 245 -27.89 -4.81 -8.11
N SER A 246 -28.89 -5.47 -7.55
CA SER A 246 -30.28 -5.19 -7.92
C SER A 246 -30.73 -3.85 -7.35
N PRO A 247 -31.62 -3.11 -8.07
CA PRO A 247 -32.21 -1.87 -7.56
C PRO A 247 -32.88 -2.06 -6.20
N ILE A 248 -33.52 -3.20 -5.97
CA ILE A 248 -34.21 -3.51 -4.72
C ILE A 248 -33.24 -3.63 -3.54
N LEU A 249 -32.11 -4.35 -3.69
CA LEU A 249 -31.12 -4.37 -2.61
C LEU A 249 -30.41 -3.03 -2.45
N ALA A 250 -30.34 -2.22 -3.49
CA ALA A 250 -29.80 -0.87 -3.38
C ALA A 250 -30.73 0.07 -2.63
N SER A 251 -32.06 -0.07 -2.81
CA SER A 251 -33.08 0.74 -2.14
C SER A 251 -33.43 0.27 -0.73
N THR A 252 -33.28 -0.99 -0.41
CA THR A 252 -33.53 -1.55 0.94
C THR A 252 -32.31 -1.52 1.83
N ILE A 253 -31.17 -2.05 1.36
CA ILE A 253 -29.89 -1.96 2.06
C ILE A 253 -29.19 -0.70 1.57
N THR A 254 -29.71 0.45 1.98
CA THR A 254 -29.24 1.77 1.56
C THR A 254 -27.81 2.05 2.03
N ASN A 255 -27.23 3.16 1.61
CA ASN A 255 -25.92 3.58 2.11
C ASN A 255 -26.00 3.95 3.59
N ASP A 256 -27.08 4.60 4.01
CA ASP A 256 -27.31 4.99 5.41
C ASP A 256 -27.48 3.74 6.28
N TYR A 257 -28.21 2.73 5.80
CA TYR A 257 -28.27 1.44 6.48
C TYR A 257 -26.89 0.82 6.70
N LEU A 258 -26.01 0.83 5.70
CA LEU A 258 -24.67 0.32 5.83
C LEU A 258 -23.81 1.12 6.81
N GLU A 259 -23.98 2.45 6.83
CA GLU A 259 -23.30 3.33 7.78
C GLU A 259 -23.81 3.10 9.21
N ASN A 260 -25.12 2.96 9.41
CA ASN A 260 -25.73 2.61 10.70
C ASN A 260 -25.30 1.21 11.19
N LEU A 261 -25.03 0.28 10.27
CA LEU A 261 -24.46 -1.03 10.58
C LEU A 261 -22.98 -0.97 10.99
N GLY A 262 -22.36 0.21 10.85
CA GLY A 262 -20.98 0.48 11.23
C GLY A 262 -19.98 0.58 10.08
N TYR A 263 -20.41 0.59 8.80
CA TYR A 263 -19.51 0.81 7.67
C TYR A 263 -19.07 2.28 7.60
N ARG A 264 -17.77 2.52 7.43
CA ARG A 264 -17.20 3.87 7.27
C ARG A 264 -16.88 4.12 5.81
N SER A 265 -17.50 5.15 5.21
CA SER A 265 -17.31 5.52 3.81
C SER A 265 -15.87 5.98 3.53
N ILE A 266 -15.19 5.29 2.61
CA ILE A 266 -13.87 5.67 2.14
C ILE A 266 -13.92 6.95 1.29
N TYR A 267 -15.01 7.16 0.55
CA TYR A 267 -15.19 8.34 -0.28
C TYR A 267 -15.38 9.61 0.57
N LYS A 268 -16.26 9.57 1.60
CA LYS A 268 -16.44 10.69 2.54
C LYS A 268 -15.10 11.03 3.22
N ARG A 269 -14.34 10.00 3.64
CA ARG A 269 -13.03 10.20 4.26
C ARG A 269 -12.01 10.79 3.28
N TYR A 270 -11.92 10.27 2.05
CA TYR A 270 -11.05 10.82 1.01
C TYR A 270 -11.35 12.30 0.75
N CYS A 271 -12.64 12.67 0.55
CA CYS A 271 -13.02 14.06 0.30
C CYS A 271 -12.64 15.00 1.46
N ARG A 272 -12.68 14.52 2.70
CA ARG A 272 -12.24 15.30 3.87
C ARG A 272 -10.74 15.51 3.88
N LEU A 273 -9.97 14.45 3.65
CA LEU A 273 -8.50 14.50 3.68
C LEU A 273 -7.92 15.26 2.46
N SER A 274 -8.45 15.02 1.27
CA SER A 274 -7.94 15.68 0.05
C SER A 274 -8.11 17.19 0.05
N LYS A 275 -9.09 17.74 0.81
CA LYS A 275 -9.23 19.20 1.01
C LYS A 275 -8.06 19.81 1.80
N ALA A 276 -7.35 19.02 2.59
CA ALA A 276 -6.19 19.49 3.35
C ALA A 276 -4.90 19.53 2.51
N PHE A 277 -4.93 18.94 1.30
CA PHE A 277 -3.76 18.86 0.40
C PHE A 277 -3.92 19.72 -0.87
N ASN A 278 -5.10 20.29 -1.10
CA ASN A 278 -5.40 21.24 -2.16
C ASN A 278 -5.71 22.60 -1.52
#